data_58705d10c41773ba127a18dad5f5c87a
#
_entry.id   58705d10c41773ba127a18dad5f5c87a
#
_cell.length_a   1.000
_cell.length_b   1.000
_cell.length_c   1.000
_cell.angle_alpha   90.00
_cell.angle_beta   90.00
_cell.angle_gamma   90.00
#
_symmetry.space_group_name_H-M   'P 1'
#
loop_
_entity.id
_entity.type
_entity.pdbx_description
1 polymer ?
#
loop_
_entity_poly.entity_id
_entity_poly.type
_entity_poly.pdbx_seq_one_letter_code
_entity_poly.pdbx_strand_id
1 'polypeptide(L)'
;MSEKTVVKSNVEIGDYSYVNRSSYIENCTIGKFCSISSGVYISPFEHDYGLITTHPIVSSQLTRKRVEIGNDVLISLNVVILEGVKIGNGAVIGAGAVVTKDVKPYEIVGGVPAKHIKYRFSSEEINCLEDLRWWEWNSTKIKKNLKFLSRDTDIIH
;
A
#
# COMPACT_ATOMS: atom_id res chain seq x y z
N MET A 1 -19.47 -18.13 8.41
CA MET A 1 -18.61 -18.20 7.22
C MET A 1 -17.24 -17.69 7.62
N SER A 2 -16.18 -18.48 7.39
CA SER A 2 -14.83 -18.02 7.70
C SER A 2 -14.42 -16.95 6.68
N GLU A 3 -14.17 -15.76 7.18
CA GLU A 3 -13.65 -14.63 6.39
C GLU A 3 -12.22 -14.94 5.96
N LYS A 4 -12.06 -15.56 4.79
CA LYS A 4 -10.75 -15.92 4.25
C LYS A 4 -10.11 -14.73 3.56
N THR A 5 -8.86 -14.43 3.92
CA THR A 5 -7.98 -13.62 3.09
C THR A 5 -7.43 -14.48 1.96
N VAL A 6 -7.46 -13.94 0.74
CA VAL A 6 -6.90 -14.59 -0.46
C VAL A 6 -5.66 -13.82 -0.90
N VAL A 7 -4.52 -14.49 -0.88
CA VAL A 7 -3.26 -13.97 -1.42
C VAL A 7 -2.85 -14.91 -2.56
N LYS A 8 -2.74 -14.37 -3.77
CA LYS A 8 -2.38 -15.14 -4.97
C LYS A 8 -0.88 -15.41 -5.05
N SER A 9 -0.49 -16.40 -5.83
CA SER A 9 0.91 -16.83 -5.99
C SER A 9 1.84 -15.80 -6.64
N ASN A 10 1.28 -14.79 -7.31
CA ASN A 10 2.02 -13.69 -7.93
C ASN A 10 2.16 -12.45 -7.03
N VAL A 11 2.07 -12.65 -5.72
CA VAL A 11 2.23 -11.61 -4.69
C VAL A 11 3.53 -11.83 -3.94
N GLU A 12 4.29 -10.76 -3.75
CA GLU A 12 5.47 -10.72 -2.90
C GLU A 12 5.21 -9.80 -1.72
N ILE A 13 5.52 -10.25 -0.50
CA ILE A 13 5.30 -9.48 0.73
C ILE A 13 6.60 -9.43 1.51
N GLY A 14 7.08 -8.22 1.80
CA GLY A 14 8.27 -7.97 2.60
C GLY A 14 8.09 -8.28 4.09
N ASP A 15 9.22 -8.39 4.79
CA ASP A 15 9.27 -8.71 6.21
C ASP A 15 8.46 -7.74 7.07
N TYR A 16 7.87 -8.26 8.15
CA TYR A 16 7.06 -7.51 9.11
C TYR A 16 5.78 -6.87 8.56
N SER A 17 5.43 -7.14 7.29
CA SER A 17 4.14 -6.74 6.73
C SER A 17 3.06 -7.76 7.03
N TYR A 18 1.84 -7.29 7.21
CA TYR A 18 0.70 -8.17 7.46
C TYR A 18 -0.55 -7.74 6.69
N VAL A 19 -1.40 -8.72 6.41
CA VAL A 19 -2.68 -8.54 5.74
C VAL A 19 -3.78 -9.11 6.63
N ASN A 20 -4.75 -8.28 6.98
CA ASN A 20 -5.88 -8.71 7.79
C ASN A 20 -6.95 -9.45 6.94
N ARG A 21 -7.93 -10.00 7.64
CA ARG A 21 -8.99 -10.86 7.10
C ARG A 21 -9.82 -10.21 5.99
N SER A 22 -10.50 -11.05 5.20
CA SER A 22 -11.44 -10.63 4.15
C SER A 22 -10.80 -9.79 3.04
N SER A 23 -9.49 -9.88 2.86
CA SER A 23 -8.75 -9.15 1.83
C SER A 23 -8.47 -10.04 0.62
N TYR A 24 -8.37 -9.43 -0.56
CA TYR A 24 -8.01 -10.07 -1.81
C TYR A 24 -6.81 -9.37 -2.42
N ILE A 25 -5.68 -10.07 -2.45
CA ILE A 25 -4.38 -9.52 -2.86
C ILE A 25 -3.88 -10.30 -4.08
N GLU A 26 -3.65 -9.61 -5.17
CA GLU A 26 -3.18 -10.21 -6.42
C GLU A 26 -2.22 -9.27 -7.15
N ASN A 27 -1.31 -9.83 -7.94
CA ASN A 27 -0.42 -9.14 -8.87
C ASN A 27 0.24 -7.87 -8.29
N CYS A 28 0.89 -7.99 -7.14
CA CYS A 28 1.55 -6.88 -6.48
C CYS A 28 2.84 -7.27 -5.77
N THR A 29 3.67 -6.26 -5.51
CA THR A 29 4.77 -6.30 -4.53
C THR A 29 4.40 -5.38 -3.36
N ILE A 30 4.63 -5.84 -2.14
CA ILE A 30 4.40 -5.11 -0.90
C ILE A 30 5.73 -5.07 -0.16
N GLY A 31 6.19 -3.87 0.19
CA GLY A 31 7.43 -3.68 0.93
C GLY A 31 7.36 -4.18 2.38
N LYS A 32 8.32 -3.78 3.20
CA LYS A 32 8.44 -4.15 4.60
C LYS A 32 7.59 -3.24 5.50
N PHE A 33 7.19 -3.76 6.67
CA PHE A 33 6.46 -3.02 7.71
C PHE A 33 5.10 -2.44 7.27
N CYS A 34 4.48 -2.98 6.23
CA CYS A 34 3.17 -2.53 5.77
C CYS A 34 2.05 -3.09 6.64
N SER A 35 1.09 -2.22 6.95
CA SER A 35 -0.11 -2.56 7.70
C SER A 35 -1.33 -2.55 6.77
N ILE A 36 -1.84 -3.72 6.42
CA ILE A 36 -2.98 -3.85 5.53
C ILE A 36 -4.20 -4.32 6.32
N SER A 37 -5.19 -3.44 6.43
CA SER A 37 -6.41 -3.67 7.19
C SER A 37 -7.34 -4.67 6.49
N SER A 38 -8.48 -4.97 7.12
CA SER A 38 -9.46 -5.91 6.59
C SER A 38 -10.22 -5.37 5.37
N GLY A 39 -10.65 -6.28 4.49
CA GLY A 39 -11.49 -5.94 3.34
C GLY A 39 -10.77 -5.18 2.22
N VAL A 40 -9.44 -5.26 2.16
CA VAL A 40 -8.63 -4.58 1.15
C VAL A 40 -8.56 -5.41 -0.14
N TYR A 41 -8.75 -4.76 -1.28
CA TYR A 41 -8.60 -5.34 -2.61
C TYR A 41 -7.45 -4.68 -3.34
N ILE A 42 -6.41 -5.46 -3.69
CA ILE A 42 -5.25 -4.98 -4.45
C ILE A 42 -5.22 -5.68 -5.80
N SER A 43 -5.19 -4.87 -6.87
CA SER A 43 -5.15 -5.33 -8.26
C SER A 43 -6.30 -6.30 -8.59
N PRO A 44 -7.57 -5.96 -8.27
CA PRO A 44 -8.69 -6.79 -8.70
C PRO A 44 -8.70 -6.88 -10.22
N PHE A 45 -9.16 -8.03 -10.73
CA PHE A 45 -9.27 -8.22 -12.17
C PHE A 45 -10.21 -7.20 -12.80
N GLU A 46 -9.76 -6.49 -13.82
CA GLU A 46 -10.55 -5.54 -14.60
C GLU A 46 -10.98 -6.16 -15.94
N HIS A 47 -12.10 -5.70 -16.47
CA HIS A 47 -12.57 -6.07 -17.79
C HIS A 47 -12.20 -5.00 -18.82
N ASP A 48 -11.99 -5.41 -20.07
CA ASP A 48 -11.83 -4.48 -21.17
C ASP A 48 -13.17 -3.84 -21.53
N TYR A 49 -13.31 -2.56 -21.19
CA TYR A 49 -14.51 -1.78 -21.51
C TYR A 49 -14.38 -0.99 -22.82
N GLY A 50 -13.27 -1.12 -23.54
CA GLY A 50 -13.08 -0.57 -24.89
C GLY A 50 -13.75 -1.43 -25.98
N LEU A 51 -14.20 -2.64 -25.65
CA LEU A 51 -14.92 -3.53 -26.54
C LEU A 51 -16.44 -3.27 -26.50
N ILE A 52 -17.18 -3.69 -27.55
CA ILE A 52 -18.65 -3.61 -27.58
C ILE A 52 -19.28 -4.39 -26.42
N THR A 53 -18.68 -5.50 -26.03
CA THR A 53 -19.09 -6.29 -24.86
C THR A 53 -17.99 -6.31 -23.82
N THR A 54 -18.34 -6.12 -22.55
CA THR A 54 -17.44 -6.29 -21.42
C THR A 54 -17.25 -7.76 -21.01
N HIS A 55 -18.02 -8.68 -21.62
CA HIS A 55 -17.97 -10.10 -21.30
C HIS A 55 -16.74 -10.77 -21.94
N PRO A 56 -16.00 -11.63 -21.21
CA PRO A 56 -14.77 -12.25 -21.71
C PRO A 56 -14.99 -13.32 -22.80
N ILE A 57 -16.16 -13.37 -23.42
CA ILE A 57 -16.42 -14.21 -24.61
C ILE A 57 -15.55 -13.79 -25.78
N VAL A 58 -15.19 -12.51 -25.85
CA VAL A 58 -14.17 -12.00 -26.76
C VAL A 58 -12.88 -11.96 -25.96
N SER A 59 -11.86 -12.72 -26.36
CA SER A 59 -10.57 -12.75 -25.68
C SER A 59 -9.97 -11.34 -25.61
N SER A 60 -9.98 -10.76 -24.44
CA SER A 60 -9.21 -9.54 -24.16
C SER A 60 -7.84 -9.95 -23.61
N GLN A 61 -6.79 -9.69 -24.37
CA GLN A 61 -5.43 -9.80 -23.87
C GLN A 61 -5.08 -8.52 -23.07
N LEU A 62 -5.73 -8.33 -21.92
CA LEU A 62 -5.33 -7.28 -21.01
C LEU A 62 -3.96 -7.61 -20.41
N THR A 63 -2.97 -6.81 -20.74
CA THR A 63 -1.68 -6.88 -20.06
C THR A 63 -1.86 -6.28 -18.67
N ARG A 64 -1.89 -7.12 -17.66
CA ARG A 64 -2.04 -6.69 -16.25
C ARG A 64 -0.79 -5.97 -15.76
N LYS A 65 -0.97 -4.75 -15.29
CA LYS A 65 0.11 -3.97 -14.68
C LYS A 65 0.20 -4.29 -13.18
N ARG A 66 1.42 -4.59 -12.73
CA ARG A 66 1.68 -4.90 -11.32
C ARG A 66 1.48 -3.67 -10.45
N VAL A 67 0.89 -3.84 -9.28
CA VAL A 67 0.85 -2.82 -8.21
C VAL A 67 2.15 -2.90 -7.42
N GLU A 68 2.76 -1.76 -7.15
CA GLU A 68 3.98 -1.64 -6.37
C GLU A 68 3.69 -0.84 -5.09
N ILE A 69 3.85 -1.47 -3.94
CA ILE A 69 3.64 -0.83 -2.62
C ILE A 69 4.98 -0.76 -1.90
N GLY A 70 5.39 0.44 -1.53
CA GLY A 70 6.62 0.70 -0.79
C GLY A 70 6.59 0.14 0.64
N ASN A 71 7.48 0.66 1.47
CA ASN A 71 7.65 0.23 2.86
C ASN A 71 6.86 1.13 3.82
N ASP A 72 6.51 0.64 5.01
CA ASP A 72 5.78 1.41 6.05
C ASP A 72 4.46 2.00 5.56
N VAL A 73 3.77 1.34 4.62
CA VAL A 73 2.51 1.80 4.07
C VAL A 73 1.35 1.33 4.95
N LEU A 74 0.45 2.25 5.30
CA LEU A 74 -0.83 1.93 5.93
C LEU A 74 -1.95 1.93 4.89
N ILE A 75 -2.59 0.78 4.71
CA ILE A 75 -3.80 0.64 3.90
C ILE A 75 -4.96 0.35 4.83
N SER A 76 -5.87 1.32 4.96
CA SER A 76 -6.99 1.23 5.90
C SER A 76 -8.10 0.31 5.38
N LEU A 77 -9.17 0.17 6.16
CA LEU A 77 -10.31 -0.73 5.89
C LEU A 77 -10.96 -0.48 4.53
N ASN A 78 -11.31 -1.57 3.83
CA ASN A 78 -12.12 -1.56 2.61
C ASN A 78 -11.55 -0.68 1.47
N VAL A 79 -10.24 -0.60 1.38
CA VAL A 79 -9.54 0.11 0.30
C VAL A 79 -9.48 -0.76 -0.95
N VAL A 80 -9.63 -0.14 -2.11
CA VAL A 80 -9.40 -0.77 -3.42
C VAL A 80 -8.25 -0.05 -4.12
N ILE A 81 -7.25 -0.80 -4.59
CA ILE A 81 -6.10 -0.30 -5.34
C ILE A 81 -6.14 -0.90 -6.73
N LEU A 82 -6.28 -0.07 -7.75
CA LEU A 82 -6.36 -0.50 -9.15
C LEU A 82 -4.99 -0.92 -9.69
N GLU A 83 -5.01 -1.62 -10.81
CA GLU A 83 -3.81 -2.12 -11.48
C GLU A 83 -2.82 -1.02 -11.85
N GLY A 84 -1.53 -1.33 -11.75
CA GLY A 84 -0.42 -0.46 -12.15
C GLY A 84 -0.15 0.71 -11.23
N VAL A 85 -0.89 0.87 -10.14
CA VAL A 85 -0.67 1.93 -9.16
C VAL A 85 0.63 1.68 -8.38
N LYS A 86 1.40 2.76 -8.17
CA LYS A 86 2.57 2.78 -7.28
C LYS A 86 2.26 3.58 -6.03
N ILE A 87 2.56 3.00 -4.88
CA ILE A 87 2.39 3.64 -3.57
C ILE A 87 3.76 3.80 -2.92
N GLY A 88 4.14 5.04 -2.67
CA GLY A 88 5.43 5.39 -2.08
C GLY A 88 5.54 4.98 -0.61
N ASN A 89 6.79 4.93 -0.10
CA ASN A 89 7.08 4.59 1.28
C ASN A 89 6.31 5.48 2.26
N GLY A 90 5.89 4.93 3.37
CA GLY A 90 5.23 5.69 4.43
C GLY A 90 3.87 6.29 4.07
N ALA A 91 3.30 6.00 2.89
CA ALA A 91 1.99 6.51 2.51
C ALA A 91 0.87 5.96 3.38
N VAL A 92 -0.22 6.69 3.46
CA VAL A 92 -1.44 6.30 4.18
C VAL A 92 -2.63 6.38 3.26
N ILE A 93 -3.32 5.26 3.10
CA ILE A 93 -4.55 5.17 2.31
C ILE A 93 -5.75 5.13 3.26
N GLY A 94 -6.57 6.16 3.21
CA GLY A 94 -7.76 6.30 4.06
C GLY A 94 -8.81 5.22 3.79
N ALA A 95 -9.60 4.89 4.82
CA ALA A 95 -10.62 3.84 4.73
C ALA A 95 -11.63 4.10 3.61
N GLY A 96 -12.01 3.05 2.89
CA GLY A 96 -12.97 3.12 1.78
C GLY A 96 -12.45 3.82 0.52
N ALA A 97 -11.17 4.16 0.45
CA ALA A 97 -10.61 4.82 -0.73
C ALA A 97 -10.51 3.88 -1.93
N VAL A 98 -10.69 4.45 -3.14
CA VAL A 98 -10.40 3.78 -4.41
C VAL A 98 -9.21 4.48 -5.06
N VAL A 99 -8.05 3.84 -5.00
CA VAL A 99 -6.78 4.40 -5.48
C VAL A 99 -6.62 4.07 -6.96
N THR A 100 -6.69 5.10 -7.79
CA THR A 100 -6.65 5.01 -9.27
C THR A 100 -5.39 5.62 -9.88
N LYS A 101 -4.53 6.24 -9.06
CA LYS A 101 -3.29 6.91 -9.46
C LYS A 101 -2.21 6.69 -8.41
N ASP A 102 -0.97 6.90 -8.82
CA ASP A 102 0.19 6.80 -7.93
C ASP A 102 0.07 7.73 -6.72
N VAL A 103 0.56 7.23 -5.58
CA VAL A 103 0.61 7.95 -4.30
C VAL A 103 2.07 8.19 -3.94
N LYS A 104 2.39 9.43 -3.60
CA LYS A 104 3.77 9.82 -3.28
C LYS A 104 4.21 9.30 -1.91
N PRO A 105 5.53 9.24 -1.64
CA PRO A 105 6.03 8.90 -0.31
C PRO A 105 5.42 9.80 0.77
N TYR A 106 5.02 9.20 1.89
CA TYR A 106 4.42 9.86 3.07
C TYR A 106 3.17 10.69 2.78
N GLU A 107 2.55 10.50 1.62
CA GLU A 107 1.28 11.13 1.28
C GLU A 107 0.12 10.41 1.95
N ILE A 108 -0.85 11.18 2.43
CA ILE A 108 -2.16 10.70 2.91
C ILE A 108 -3.19 10.99 1.84
N VAL A 109 -3.83 9.94 1.34
CA VAL A 109 -4.90 10.03 0.35
C VAL A 109 -6.17 9.37 0.85
N GLY A 110 -7.33 9.80 0.32
CA GLY A 110 -8.62 9.20 0.66
C GLY A 110 -9.72 9.57 -0.32
N GLY A 111 -10.86 8.90 -0.22
CA GLY A 111 -12.03 9.14 -1.06
C GLY A 111 -12.12 8.26 -2.31
N VAL A 112 -13.16 8.52 -3.13
CA VAL A 112 -13.48 7.80 -4.38
C VAL A 112 -13.73 8.79 -5.49
N PRO A 113 -12.81 8.92 -6.48
CA PRO A 113 -11.44 8.38 -6.47
C PRO A 113 -10.57 9.03 -5.39
N ALA A 114 -9.53 8.31 -4.93
CA ALA A 114 -8.63 8.80 -3.90
C ALA A 114 -7.92 10.09 -4.35
N LYS A 115 -7.87 11.07 -3.45
CA LYS A 115 -7.22 12.37 -3.66
C LYS A 115 -6.30 12.69 -2.50
N HIS A 116 -5.33 13.55 -2.78
CA HIS A 116 -4.45 14.11 -1.77
C HIS A 116 -5.24 14.78 -0.63
N ILE A 117 -4.85 14.48 0.61
CA ILE A 117 -5.36 15.14 1.83
C ILE A 117 -4.26 16.00 2.42
N LYS A 118 -3.10 15.40 2.72
CA LYS A 118 -1.90 16.07 3.25
C LYS A 118 -0.70 15.13 3.19
N TYR A 119 0.47 15.64 3.49
CA TYR A 119 1.63 14.81 3.82
C TYR A 119 1.71 14.55 5.33
N ARG A 120 2.33 13.44 5.72
CA ARG A 120 2.58 13.09 7.13
C ARG A 120 3.57 14.05 7.78
N PHE A 121 4.51 14.54 7.01
CA PHE A 121 5.71 15.28 7.44
C PHE A 121 6.02 16.41 6.46
N SER A 122 6.95 17.30 6.83
CA SER A 122 7.48 18.31 5.92
C SER A 122 8.31 17.69 4.79
N SER A 123 8.57 18.44 3.73
CA SER A 123 9.39 17.95 2.61
C SER A 123 10.82 17.59 3.05
N GLU A 124 11.38 18.36 3.96
CA GLU A 124 12.72 18.13 4.53
C GLU A 124 12.76 16.84 5.35
N GLU A 125 11.75 16.62 6.20
CA GLU A 125 11.62 15.39 6.98
C GLU A 125 11.43 14.17 6.08
N ILE A 126 10.61 14.29 5.02
CA ILE A 126 10.38 13.19 4.06
C ILE A 126 11.69 12.81 3.38
N ASN A 127 12.47 13.78 2.90
CA ASN A 127 13.77 13.52 2.29
C ASN A 127 14.71 12.79 3.26
N CYS A 128 14.81 13.26 4.50
CA CYS A 128 15.62 12.60 5.54
C CYS A 128 15.15 11.16 5.81
N LEU A 129 13.85 10.90 5.85
CA LEU A 129 13.32 9.57 6.12
C LEU A 129 13.53 8.62 4.93
N GLU A 130 13.42 9.12 3.69
CA GLU A 130 13.73 8.35 2.48
C GLU A 130 15.21 7.96 2.42
N ASP A 131 16.12 8.86 2.80
CA ASP A 131 17.57 8.59 2.87
C ASP A 131 17.92 7.64 4.02
N LEU A 132 17.25 7.77 5.16
CA LEU A 132 17.47 6.97 6.37
C LEU A 132 17.13 5.50 6.15
N ARG A 133 16.09 5.21 5.36
CA ARG A 133 15.60 3.86 5.02
C ARG A 133 15.53 2.94 6.24
N TRP A 134 14.88 3.38 7.31
CA TRP A 134 14.85 2.67 8.60
C TRP A 134 14.27 1.24 8.49
N TRP A 135 13.46 0.95 7.50
CA TRP A 135 12.92 -0.38 7.22
C TRP A 135 13.98 -1.39 6.75
N GLU A 136 15.20 -0.93 6.43
CA GLU A 136 16.36 -1.80 6.15
C GLU A 136 17.17 -2.12 7.42
N TRP A 137 16.84 -1.52 8.55
CA TRP A 137 17.57 -1.78 9.80
C TRP A 137 17.27 -3.19 10.31
N ASN A 138 18.28 -3.83 10.89
CA ASN A 138 18.10 -5.08 11.60
C ASN A 138 17.31 -4.88 12.90
N SER A 139 16.77 -5.97 13.44
CA SER A 139 15.91 -5.95 14.64
C SER A 139 16.58 -5.32 15.86
N THR A 140 17.90 -5.45 16.01
CA THR A 140 18.66 -4.84 17.12
C THR A 140 18.69 -3.33 16.98
N LYS A 141 18.95 -2.80 15.76
CA LYS A 141 18.94 -1.37 15.51
C LYS A 141 17.55 -0.76 15.67
N ILE A 142 16.50 -1.44 15.20
CA ILE A 142 15.12 -1.03 15.42
C ILE A 142 14.81 -0.89 16.92
N LYS A 143 15.11 -1.95 17.72
CA LYS A 143 14.86 -1.95 19.16
C LYS A 143 15.58 -0.82 19.88
N LYS A 144 16.80 -0.49 19.49
CA LYS A 144 17.58 0.63 20.08
C LYS A 144 17.01 2.00 19.73
N ASN A 145 16.25 2.11 18.63
CA ASN A 145 15.73 3.39 18.12
C ASN A 145 14.20 3.50 18.20
N LEU A 146 13.52 2.71 19.07
CA LEU A 146 12.07 2.75 19.20
C LEU A 146 11.54 4.15 19.56
N LYS A 147 12.24 4.87 20.41
CA LYS A 147 11.86 6.23 20.81
C LYS A 147 11.91 7.20 19.62
N PHE A 148 12.93 7.12 18.78
CA PHE A 148 13.00 7.87 17.52
C PHE A 148 11.83 7.51 16.60
N LEU A 149 11.53 6.22 16.42
CA LEU A 149 10.44 5.75 15.56
C LEU A 149 9.05 6.14 16.11
N SER A 150 8.89 6.26 17.45
CA SER A 150 7.64 6.70 18.08
C SER A 150 7.45 8.22 18.09
N ARG A 151 8.46 9.00 17.63
CA ARG A 151 8.48 10.46 17.81
C ARG A 151 8.31 10.90 19.27
N ASP A 152 8.76 10.10 20.19
CA ASP A 152 8.79 10.47 21.59
C ASP A 152 9.83 11.58 21.76
N THR A 153 9.33 12.85 21.78
CA THR A 153 10.13 14.07 21.64
C THR A 153 10.97 14.42 22.87
N ASP A 154 10.94 13.60 23.91
CA ASP A 154 11.80 13.77 25.08
C ASP A 154 13.30 13.51 24.80
N ILE A 155 13.69 13.34 23.52
CA ILE A 155 15.07 12.96 23.12
C ILE A 155 15.68 13.93 22.10
N ILE A 156 15.10 15.07 21.82
CA ILE A 156 15.82 16.12 21.08
C ILE A 156 16.28 17.15 22.12
N HIS A 157 17.34 16.81 22.80
CA HIS A 157 18.26 17.77 23.46
C HIS A 157 19.67 17.46 23.04
#